data_217ff136916a3d95c2ddc94336f98dfb
#
_entry.id   217ff136916a3d95c2ddc94336f98dfb
#
_cell.length_a   1.000
_cell.length_b   1.000
_cell.length_c   1.000
_cell.angle_alpha   90.00
_cell.angle_beta   90.00
_cell.angle_gamma   90.00
#
_symmetry.space_group_name_H-M   'P 1'
#
loop_
_entity.id
_entity.type
_entity.pdbx_description
1 polymer ?
#
loop_
_entity_poly.entity_id
_entity_poly.type
_entity_poly.pdbx_seq_one_letter_code
_entity_poly.pdbx_strand_id
1 'polypeptide(L)'
;LNEVFEKKLKFKDEEIKSYFNQNKDTFIDIYKSIKFIKLSPKNLTGRDEFNDLFFKVLDEIDDLVVVGRNLDYILQKYKLGSADLAITNKLGKNKGSKTINNFPTELIKNVFNINISEPTVLIEYKNKYFIVELIKTESVQKEINNESVKNEVLLNLKKQTKRKLIAKFINKINKNNFNKSDFDQLSKDENVTVKKVKLENQNDDKIFKKEFIDQIYVYPEKKVILVADIGLSENFLIYIDKIENV
;
A
#
# COMPACT_ATOMS: atom_id res chain seq x y z
N LEU A 1 2.98 -23.48 9.86
CA LEU A 1 1.55 -23.51 9.46
C LEU A 1 1.30 -23.05 8.02
N ASN A 2 2.20 -22.28 7.39
CA ASN A 2 2.00 -21.82 6.00
C ASN A 2 1.73 -22.98 5.05
N GLU A 3 2.50 -24.06 5.12
CA GLU A 3 2.31 -25.28 4.30
C GLU A 3 0.93 -25.91 4.49
N VAL A 4 0.44 -25.93 5.75
CA VAL A 4 -0.91 -26.42 6.08
C VAL A 4 -1.99 -25.55 5.47
N PHE A 5 -1.78 -24.22 5.45
CA PHE A 5 -2.76 -23.29 4.94
C PHE A 5 -2.76 -23.20 3.41
N GLU A 6 -1.62 -23.40 2.75
CA GLU A 6 -1.54 -23.27 1.28
C GLU A 6 -2.53 -24.17 0.56
N LYS A 7 -2.74 -25.40 1.04
CA LYS A 7 -3.73 -26.34 0.48
C LYS A 7 -5.17 -25.79 0.59
N LYS A 8 -5.45 -24.96 1.61
CA LYS A 8 -6.76 -24.37 1.91
C LYS A 8 -6.96 -22.98 1.29
N LEU A 9 -5.92 -22.45 0.60
CA LEU A 9 -5.93 -21.15 -0.05
C LEU A 9 -6.13 -21.24 -1.57
N LYS A 10 -6.76 -22.30 -2.03
CA LYS A 10 -7.22 -22.45 -3.42
C LYS A 10 -8.68 -22.01 -3.51
N PHE A 11 -8.99 -21.13 -4.44
CA PHE A 11 -10.32 -20.55 -4.60
C PHE A 11 -10.83 -20.80 -6.01
N LYS A 12 -12.14 -21.04 -6.11
CA LYS A 12 -12.86 -21.12 -7.38
C LYS A 12 -13.17 -19.70 -7.89
N ASP A 13 -13.41 -19.57 -9.18
CA ASP A 13 -13.73 -18.29 -9.80
C ASP A 13 -14.99 -17.65 -9.19
N GLU A 14 -15.98 -18.46 -8.76
CA GLU A 14 -17.18 -17.96 -8.08
C GLU A 14 -16.85 -17.31 -6.73
N GLU A 15 -15.91 -17.87 -5.97
CA GLU A 15 -15.49 -17.32 -4.68
C GLU A 15 -14.74 -15.98 -4.87
N ILE A 16 -13.91 -15.90 -5.92
CA ILE A 16 -13.19 -14.69 -6.28
C ILE A 16 -14.18 -13.59 -6.68
N LYS A 17 -15.14 -13.91 -7.54
CA LYS A 17 -16.21 -12.98 -7.97
C LYS A 17 -17.09 -12.55 -6.79
N SER A 18 -17.45 -13.48 -5.91
CA SER A 18 -18.24 -13.18 -4.71
C SER A 18 -17.50 -12.23 -3.78
N TYR A 19 -16.22 -12.49 -3.50
CA TYR A 19 -15.39 -11.60 -2.68
C TYR A 19 -15.27 -10.20 -3.29
N PHE A 20 -15.00 -10.11 -4.58
CA PHE A 20 -14.94 -8.83 -5.29
C PHE A 20 -16.26 -8.06 -5.15
N ASN A 21 -17.40 -8.72 -5.38
CA ASN A 21 -18.72 -8.09 -5.30
C ASN A 21 -19.08 -7.60 -3.89
N GLN A 22 -18.67 -8.35 -2.86
CA GLN A 22 -18.87 -7.96 -1.45
C GLN A 22 -17.97 -6.82 -0.99
N ASN A 23 -16.87 -6.58 -1.71
CA ASN A 23 -15.85 -5.58 -1.35
C ASN A 23 -15.61 -4.55 -2.47
N LYS A 24 -16.60 -4.30 -3.33
CA LYS A 24 -16.49 -3.42 -4.50
C LYS A 24 -15.85 -2.07 -4.16
N ASP A 25 -16.24 -1.48 -3.05
CA ASP A 25 -15.76 -0.17 -2.61
C ASP A 25 -14.26 -0.11 -2.33
N THR A 26 -13.61 -1.26 -2.16
CA THR A 26 -12.14 -1.36 -1.99
C THR A 26 -11.40 -1.48 -3.32
N PHE A 27 -12.11 -1.84 -4.38
CA PHE A 27 -11.55 -2.03 -5.73
C PHE A 27 -11.89 -0.85 -6.63
N ILE A 28 -11.48 0.35 -6.20
CA ILE A 28 -11.70 1.61 -6.89
C ILE A 28 -10.35 2.24 -7.23
N ASP A 29 -10.21 2.72 -8.47
CA ASP A 29 -9.15 3.63 -8.85
C ASP A 29 -9.64 5.08 -8.77
N ILE A 30 -8.87 5.93 -8.14
CA ILE A 30 -9.10 7.37 -8.11
C ILE A 30 -8.25 8.00 -9.20
N TYR A 31 -8.90 8.72 -10.09
CA TYR A 31 -8.27 9.54 -11.12
C TYR A 31 -8.46 11.02 -10.81
N LYS A 32 -7.40 11.81 -10.96
CA LYS A 32 -7.44 13.27 -10.95
C LYS A 32 -7.18 13.80 -12.35
N SER A 33 -8.09 14.64 -12.83
CA SER A 33 -7.88 15.43 -14.05
C SER A 33 -7.23 16.74 -13.62
N ILE A 34 -6.09 17.05 -14.21
CA ILE A 34 -5.31 18.24 -13.88
C ILE A 34 -4.99 19.03 -15.14
N LYS A 35 -4.83 20.34 -14.96
CA LYS A 35 -4.29 21.28 -15.92
C LYS A 35 -2.98 21.79 -15.33
N PHE A 36 -1.91 21.85 -16.11
CA PHE A 36 -0.61 22.24 -15.57
C PHE A 36 0.25 22.95 -16.61
N ILE A 37 1.17 23.76 -16.11
CA ILE A 37 2.22 24.37 -16.91
C ILE A 37 3.54 24.33 -16.17
N LYS A 38 4.64 24.09 -16.89
CA LYS A 38 5.98 24.23 -16.35
C LYS A 38 6.41 25.70 -16.48
N LEU A 39 6.84 26.29 -15.37
CA LEU A 39 7.43 27.60 -15.32
C LEU A 39 8.94 27.51 -15.57
N SER A 40 9.45 28.42 -16.38
CA SER A 40 10.87 28.54 -16.67
C SER A 40 11.27 30.01 -16.75
N PRO A 41 12.56 30.35 -16.57
CA PRO A 41 13.01 31.73 -16.77
C PRO A 41 12.60 32.30 -18.12
N LYS A 42 12.66 31.47 -19.18
CA LYS A 42 12.31 31.87 -20.52
C LYS A 42 10.86 32.27 -20.68
N ASN A 43 9.91 31.49 -20.13
CA ASN A 43 8.48 31.82 -20.30
C ASN A 43 7.98 32.90 -19.34
N LEU A 44 8.65 33.11 -18.17
CA LEU A 44 8.28 34.16 -17.21
C LEU A 44 8.97 35.51 -17.49
N THR A 45 10.24 35.48 -17.89
CA THR A 45 11.07 36.71 -17.99
C THR A 45 11.70 36.97 -19.36
N GLY A 46 11.53 36.02 -20.30
CA GLY A 46 12.19 36.04 -21.61
C GLY A 46 13.70 35.75 -21.56
N ARG A 47 14.27 35.40 -20.37
CA ARG A 47 15.69 35.08 -20.19
C ARG A 47 15.88 33.58 -19.99
N ASP A 48 17.07 33.07 -20.24
CA ASP A 48 17.34 31.62 -20.11
C ASP A 48 17.82 31.23 -18.72
N GLU A 49 18.19 32.18 -17.85
CA GLU A 49 18.80 31.94 -16.55
C GLU A 49 17.84 32.24 -15.39
N PHE A 50 17.96 31.46 -14.32
CA PHE A 50 17.33 31.74 -13.04
C PHE A 50 18.00 32.95 -12.38
N ASN A 51 17.24 33.99 -12.11
CA ASN A 51 17.72 35.26 -11.53
C ASN A 51 16.66 35.85 -10.60
N ASP A 52 16.97 36.95 -9.91
CA ASP A 52 16.09 37.61 -8.96
C ASP A 52 14.73 37.99 -9.58
N LEU A 53 14.73 38.38 -10.87
CA LEU A 53 13.49 38.71 -11.55
C LEU A 53 12.58 37.49 -11.71
N PHE A 54 13.16 36.32 -12.03
CA PHE A 54 12.40 35.08 -12.13
C PHE A 54 11.74 34.73 -10.76
N PHE A 55 12.51 34.77 -9.70
CA PHE A 55 11.99 34.45 -8.36
C PHE A 55 10.97 35.47 -7.89
N LYS A 56 11.16 36.76 -8.16
CA LYS A 56 10.16 37.77 -7.89
C LYS A 56 8.84 37.50 -8.59
N VAL A 57 8.86 37.15 -9.87
CA VAL A 57 7.63 36.82 -10.62
C VAL A 57 7.02 35.52 -10.09
N LEU A 58 7.84 34.56 -9.68
CA LEU A 58 7.38 33.32 -9.06
C LEU A 58 6.63 33.56 -7.75
N ASP A 59 7.18 34.43 -6.87
CA ASP A 59 6.55 34.85 -5.62
C ASP A 59 5.21 35.57 -5.87
N GLU A 60 5.15 36.46 -6.89
CA GLU A 60 3.90 37.11 -7.28
C GLU A 60 2.84 36.10 -7.79
N ILE A 61 3.27 35.04 -8.44
CA ILE A 61 2.39 33.94 -8.86
C ILE A 61 1.89 33.16 -7.66
N ASP A 62 2.77 32.84 -6.70
CA ASP A 62 2.39 32.14 -5.48
C ASP A 62 1.36 32.95 -4.65
N ASP A 63 1.56 34.26 -4.52
CA ASP A 63 0.58 35.17 -3.91
C ASP A 63 -0.79 35.08 -4.60
N LEU A 64 -0.82 35.00 -5.93
CA LEU A 64 -2.05 34.86 -6.69
C LEU A 64 -2.74 33.50 -6.44
N VAL A 65 -1.95 32.43 -6.34
CA VAL A 65 -2.44 31.10 -5.99
C VAL A 65 -3.03 31.12 -4.56
N VAL A 66 -2.34 31.72 -3.61
CA VAL A 66 -2.79 31.83 -2.22
C VAL A 66 -4.13 32.60 -2.11
N VAL A 67 -4.33 33.66 -2.91
CA VAL A 67 -5.61 34.37 -2.95
C VAL A 67 -6.67 33.69 -3.81
N GLY A 68 -6.44 32.44 -4.27
CA GLY A 68 -7.42 31.61 -4.96
C GLY A 68 -7.60 31.91 -6.45
N ARG A 69 -6.60 32.54 -7.11
CA ARG A 69 -6.65 32.71 -8.57
C ARG A 69 -6.40 31.37 -9.27
N ASN A 70 -7.20 31.08 -10.29
CA ASN A 70 -7.07 29.88 -11.09
C ASN A 70 -5.93 29.97 -12.11
N LEU A 71 -5.55 28.84 -12.68
CA LEU A 71 -4.47 28.77 -13.65
C LEU A 71 -4.75 29.63 -14.90
N ASP A 72 -5.97 29.69 -15.40
CA ASP A 72 -6.31 30.50 -16.57
C ASP A 72 -6.06 32.00 -16.37
N TYR A 73 -6.38 32.52 -15.18
CA TYR A 73 -6.06 33.89 -14.82
C TYR A 73 -4.53 34.15 -14.87
N ILE A 74 -3.74 33.22 -14.31
CA ILE A 74 -2.28 33.32 -14.28
C ILE A 74 -1.69 33.26 -15.70
N LEU A 75 -2.19 32.34 -16.53
CA LEU A 75 -1.77 32.22 -17.92
C LEU A 75 -1.98 33.54 -18.71
N GLN A 76 -3.14 34.17 -18.52
CA GLN A 76 -3.47 35.42 -19.17
C GLN A 76 -2.61 36.58 -18.65
N LYS A 77 -2.48 36.72 -17.33
CA LYS A 77 -1.74 37.82 -16.69
C LYS A 77 -0.27 37.84 -17.12
N TYR A 78 0.37 36.70 -17.16
CA TYR A 78 1.80 36.56 -17.48
C TYR A 78 2.05 36.21 -18.96
N LYS A 79 1.00 36.15 -19.76
CA LYS A 79 1.08 35.81 -21.22
C LYS A 79 1.80 34.47 -21.45
N LEU A 80 1.54 33.51 -20.57
CA LEU A 80 2.09 32.17 -20.71
C LEU A 80 1.37 31.42 -21.84
N GLY A 81 2.02 30.41 -22.38
CA GLY A 81 1.41 29.52 -23.36
C GLY A 81 0.24 28.73 -22.83
N SER A 82 -0.28 27.80 -23.61
CA SER A 82 -1.34 26.90 -23.19
C SER A 82 -0.84 25.92 -22.15
N ALA A 83 -1.68 25.63 -21.15
CA ALA A 83 -1.41 24.58 -20.20
C ALA A 83 -1.66 23.18 -20.80
N ASP A 84 -0.92 22.20 -20.35
CA ASP A 84 -1.16 20.79 -20.64
C ASP A 84 -2.31 20.24 -19.79
N LEU A 85 -3.03 19.25 -20.33
CA LEU A 85 -4.07 18.51 -19.64
C LEU A 85 -3.61 17.07 -19.39
N ALA A 86 -3.85 16.56 -18.21
CA ALA A 86 -3.58 15.16 -17.91
C ALA A 86 -4.66 14.54 -16.98
N ILE A 87 -4.82 13.23 -17.11
CA ILE A 87 -5.63 12.42 -16.21
C ILE A 87 -4.67 11.39 -15.61
N THR A 88 -4.65 11.26 -14.28
CA THR A 88 -3.71 10.40 -13.59
C THR A 88 -4.33 9.71 -12.39
N ASN A 89 -3.93 8.46 -12.15
CA ASN A 89 -4.11 7.78 -10.87
C ASN A 89 -2.87 7.95 -9.97
N LYS A 90 -2.90 7.40 -8.76
CA LYS A 90 -1.78 7.46 -7.80
C LYS A 90 -0.46 6.85 -8.31
N LEU A 91 -0.52 6.02 -9.34
CA LEU A 91 0.66 5.41 -9.97
C LEU A 91 1.19 6.22 -11.17
N GLY A 92 0.66 7.41 -11.43
CA GLY A 92 1.05 8.25 -12.57
C GLY A 92 0.53 7.74 -13.91
N LYS A 93 -0.51 6.91 -13.93
CA LYS A 93 -1.07 6.32 -15.14
C LYS A 93 -2.46 6.88 -15.45
N ASN A 94 -2.75 7.08 -16.74
CA ASN A 94 -4.07 7.42 -17.20
C ASN A 94 -5.01 6.19 -17.23
N LYS A 95 -6.28 6.37 -17.60
CA LYS A 95 -7.27 5.28 -17.70
C LYS A 95 -6.86 4.17 -18.68
N GLY A 96 -6.01 4.45 -19.64
CA GLY A 96 -5.41 3.48 -20.58
C GLY A 96 -4.10 2.88 -20.10
N SER A 97 -3.76 2.99 -18.82
CA SER A 97 -2.53 2.48 -18.18
C SER A 97 -1.22 3.08 -18.73
N LYS A 98 -1.29 4.18 -19.49
CA LYS A 98 -0.12 4.89 -20.02
C LYS A 98 0.32 5.97 -19.03
N THR A 99 1.63 6.14 -18.91
CA THR A 99 2.22 7.23 -18.11
C THR A 99 1.88 8.58 -18.74
N ILE A 100 1.64 9.59 -17.91
CA ILE A 100 1.42 10.97 -18.39
C ILE A 100 2.73 11.54 -18.97
N ASN A 101 2.59 12.22 -20.10
CA ASN A 101 3.71 12.92 -20.71
C ASN A 101 3.89 14.31 -20.06
N ASN A 102 5.10 14.86 -20.14
CA ASN A 102 5.47 16.22 -19.74
C ASN A 102 5.27 16.57 -18.25
N PHE A 103 4.87 15.61 -17.41
CA PHE A 103 4.69 15.80 -15.98
C PHE A 103 5.52 14.78 -15.18
N PRO A 104 6.38 15.22 -14.24
CA PRO A 104 7.19 14.30 -13.44
C PRO A 104 6.33 13.37 -12.59
N THR A 105 6.59 12.08 -12.68
CA THR A 105 5.85 11.06 -11.89
C THR A 105 6.02 11.24 -10.38
N GLU A 106 7.13 11.79 -9.95
CA GLU A 106 7.43 12.10 -8.56
C GLU A 106 6.47 13.14 -7.96
N LEU A 107 5.89 14.01 -8.80
CA LEU A 107 4.92 15.02 -8.37
C LEU A 107 3.48 14.50 -8.26
N ILE A 108 3.21 13.26 -8.65
CA ILE A 108 1.87 12.67 -8.54
C ILE A 108 1.36 12.69 -7.10
N LYS A 109 2.25 12.46 -6.13
CA LYS A 109 1.88 12.57 -4.71
C LYS A 109 1.36 13.96 -4.34
N ASN A 110 1.99 15.01 -4.85
CA ASN A 110 1.56 16.40 -4.63
C ASN A 110 0.18 16.63 -5.26
N VAL A 111 -0.03 16.16 -6.51
CA VAL A 111 -1.34 16.24 -7.19
C VAL A 111 -2.44 15.58 -6.35
N PHE A 112 -2.16 14.42 -5.74
CA PHE A 112 -3.15 13.71 -4.93
C PHE A 112 -3.43 14.38 -3.57
N ASN A 113 -2.55 15.28 -3.11
CA ASN A 113 -2.74 16.09 -1.92
C ASN A 113 -3.48 17.40 -2.17
N ILE A 114 -3.70 17.80 -3.45
CA ILE A 114 -4.44 19.02 -3.79
C ILE A 114 -5.88 18.91 -3.26
N ASN A 115 -6.29 19.93 -2.50
CA ASN A 115 -7.66 20.04 -2.01
C ASN A 115 -8.56 20.65 -3.09
N ILE A 116 -9.81 20.20 -3.17
CA ILE A 116 -10.79 20.73 -4.12
C ILE A 116 -11.21 22.17 -3.80
N SER A 117 -11.09 22.59 -2.54
CA SER A 117 -11.35 23.97 -2.11
C SER A 117 -10.24 24.94 -2.54
N GLU A 118 -9.03 24.43 -2.74
CA GLU A 118 -7.84 25.16 -3.17
C GLU A 118 -7.21 24.41 -4.34
N PRO A 119 -7.85 24.43 -5.51
CA PRO A 119 -7.50 23.52 -6.61
C PRO A 119 -6.21 23.89 -7.33
N THR A 120 -5.72 25.12 -7.20
CA THR A 120 -4.51 25.60 -7.85
C THR A 120 -3.35 25.62 -6.86
N VAL A 121 -2.20 25.06 -7.25
CA VAL A 121 -1.00 25.01 -6.42
C VAL A 121 0.25 25.27 -7.25
N LEU A 122 1.23 25.95 -6.65
CA LEU A 122 2.59 26.04 -7.18
C LEU A 122 3.42 24.90 -6.55
N ILE A 123 4.09 24.12 -7.39
CA ILE A 123 4.91 22.99 -6.95
C ILE A 123 6.34 23.18 -7.44
N GLU A 124 7.29 23.14 -6.51
CA GLU A 124 8.72 23.08 -6.81
C GLU A 124 9.24 21.65 -6.68
N TYR A 125 10.05 21.23 -7.66
CA TYR A 125 10.76 19.96 -7.62
C TYR A 125 12.08 20.03 -8.40
N LYS A 126 13.20 19.87 -7.71
CA LYS A 126 14.56 19.85 -8.31
C LYS A 126 14.79 21.05 -9.24
N ASN A 127 14.56 22.25 -8.76
CA ASN A 127 14.65 23.52 -9.53
C ASN A 127 13.74 23.56 -10.77
N LYS A 128 12.66 22.81 -10.76
CA LYS A 128 11.59 22.90 -11.76
C LYS A 128 10.31 23.34 -11.05
N TYR A 129 9.61 24.28 -11.65
CA TYR A 129 8.42 24.91 -11.08
C TYR A 129 7.22 24.58 -11.96
N PHE A 130 6.12 24.20 -11.34
CA PHE A 130 4.88 23.87 -12.01
C PHE A 130 3.71 24.54 -11.30
N ILE A 131 2.81 25.13 -12.07
CA ILE A 131 1.48 25.45 -11.57
C ILE A 131 0.59 24.29 -11.99
N VAL A 132 -0.14 23.75 -11.04
CA VAL A 132 -1.06 22.63 -11.24
C VAL A 132 -2.43 23.02 -10.72
N GLU A 133 -3.46 22.84 -11.53
CA GLU A 133 -4.85 23.04 -11.15
C GLU A 133 -5.61 21.72 -11.23
N LEU A 134 -6.24 21.32 -10.14
CA LEU A 134 -7.13 20.18 -10.07
C LEU A 134 -8.47 20.55 -10.67
N ILE A 135 -8.83 19.91 -11.79
CA ILE A 135 -10.12 20.13 -12.46
C ILE A 135 -11.20 19.22 -11.89
N LYS A 136 -10.87 17.94 -11.69
CA LYS A 136 -11.85 16.91 -11.33
C LYS A 136 -11.17 15.74 -10.61
N THR A 137 -11.89 15.17 -9.65
CA THR A 137 -11.58 13.85 -9.08
C THR A 137 -12.68 12.88 -9.46
N GLU A 138 -12.30 11.71 -9.92
CA GLU A 138 -13.20 10.66 -10.40
C GLU A 138 -12.84 9.33 -9.76
N SER A 139 -13.85 8.63 -9.23
CA SER A 139 -13.72 7.25 -8.76
C SER A 139 -14.19 6.30 -9.86
N VAL A 140 -13.34 5.38 -10.25
CA VAL A 140 -13.62 4.39 -11.30
C VAL A 140 -13.55 3.00 -10.70
N GLN A 141 -14.64 2.24 -10.81
CA GLN A 141 -14.69 0.85 -10.36
C GLN A 141 -13.73 0.01 -11.21
N LYS A 142 -12.84 -0.73 -10.54
CA LYS A 142 -12.00 -1.74 -11.21
C LYS A 142 -12.86 -2.90 -11.71
N GLU A 143 -12.44 -3.51 -12.80
CA GLU A 143 -13.14 -4.67 -13.39
C GLU A 143 -12.45 -5.96 -13.00
N ILE A 144 -13.23 -6.94 -12.50
CA ILE A 144 -12.72 -8.26 -12.08
C ILE A 144 -12.10 -9.06 -13.25
N ASN A 145 -12.49 -8.75 -14.49
CA ASN A 145 -11.92 -9.39 -15.68
C ASN A 145 -10.47 -8.96 -15.95
N ASN A 146 -10.02 -7.87 -15.35
CA ASN A 146 -8.62 -7.46 -15.42
C ASN A 146 -7.77 -8.38 -14.55
N GLU A 147 -6.73 -8.99 -15.11
CA GLU A 147 -5.89 -9.96 -14.42
C GLU A 147 -5.18 -9.38 -13.18
N SER A 148 -4.75 -8.12 -13.24
CA SER A 148 -4.15 -7.44 -12.08
C SER A 148 -5.16 -7.29 -10.93
N VAL A 149 -6.42 -7.03 -11.24
CA VAL A 149 -7.51 -6.94 -10.25
C VAL A 149 -7.85 -8.31 -9.69
N LYS A 150 -7.93 -9.33 -10.54
CA LYS A 150 -8.14 -10.72 -10.10
C LYS A 150 -7.04 -11.17 -9.13
N ASN A 151 -5.79 -10.83 -9.42
CA ASN A 151 -4.64 -11.13 -8.54
C ASN A 151 -4.70 -10.35 -7.22
N GLU A 152 -5.11 -9.08 -7.23
CA GLU A 152 -5.33 -8.28 -6.02
C GLU A 152 -6.44 -8.88 -5.15
N VAL A 153 -7.55 -9.29 -5.75
CA VAL A 153 -8.68 -9.97 -5.08
C VAL A 153 -8.21 -11.28 -4.46
N LEU A 154 -7.48 -12.11 -5.21
CA LEU A 154 -6.91 -13.38 -4.73
C LEU A 154 -5.99 -13.18 -3.53
N LEU A 155 -5.12 -12.17 -3.58
CA LEU A 155 -4.21 -11.84 -2.47
C LEU A 155 -5.00 -11.47 -1.21
N ASN A 156 -6.01 -10.63 -1.34
CA ASN A 156 -6.84 -10.20 -0.22
C ASN A 156 -7.67 -11.35 0.34
N LEU A 157 -8.24 -12.19 -0.52
CA LEU A 157 -9.01 -13.37 -0.13
C LEU A 157 -8.12 -14.38 0.61
N LYS A 158 -6.90 -14.63 0.12
CA LYS A 158 -5.90 -15.45 0.80
C LYS A 158 -5.57 -14.91 2.19
N LYS A 159 -5.30 -13.60 2.31
CA LYS A 159 -5.03 -12.95 3.60
C LYS A 159 -6.20 -13.09 4.57
N GLN A 160 -7.43 -12.83 4.12
CA GLN A 160 -8.62 -12.96 4.95
C GLN A 160 -8.83 -14.40 5.42
N THR A 161 -8.70 -15.38 4.52
CA THR A 161 -8.88 -16.79 4.85
C THR A 161 -7.79 -17.26 5.82
N LYS A 162 -6.54 -16.86 5.61
CA LYS A 162 -5.44 -17.15 6.52
C LYS A 162 -5.70 -16.60 7.93
N ARG A 163 -6.17 -15.35 8.04
CA ARG A 163 -6.56 -14.76 9.33
C ARG A 163 -7.66 -15.57 10.04
N LYS A 164 -8.69 -15.99 9.28
CA LYS A 164 -9.77 -16.83 9.84
C LYS A 164 -9.26 -18.20 10.33
N LEU A 165 -8.34 -18.82 9.60
CA LEU A 165 -7.73 -20.09 9.99
C LEU A 165 -6.87 -19.95 11.26
N ILE A 166 -6.04 -18.91 11.32
CA ILE A 166 -5.22 -18.59 12.50
C ILE A 166 -6.11 -18.34 13.72
N ALA A 167 -7.14 -17.50 13.56
CA ALA A 167 -8.08 -17.21 14.65
C ALA A 167 -8.78 -18.49 15.18
N LYS A 168 -9.12 -19.45 14.30
CA LYS A 168 -9.67 -20.76 14.72
C LYS A 168 -8.69 -21.56 15.57
N PHE A 169 -7.39 -21.57 15.19
CA PHE A 169 -6.36 -22.24 15.99
C PHE A 169 -6.17 -21.57 17.34
N ILE A 170 -6.05 -20.24 17.37
CA ILE A 170 -5.92 -19.48 18.63
C ILE A 170 -7.10 -19.79 19.56
N ASN A 171 -8.33 -19.76 19.05
CA ASN A 171 -9.52 -20.07 19.84
C ASN A 171 -9.51 -21.50 20.40
N LYS A 172 -9.05 -22.50 19.63
CA LYS A 172 -8.91 -23.88 20.12
C LYS A 172 -7.86 -23.98 21.21
N ILE A 173 -6.69 -23.35 21.03
CA ILE A 173 -5.59 -23.34 21.99
C ILE A 173 -6.02 -22.65 23.29
N ASN A 174 -6.64 -21.48 23.22
CA ASN A 174 -7.07 -20.71 24.39
C ASN A 174 -8.17 -21.41 25.20
N LYS A 175 -9.02 -22.23 24.57
CA LYS A 175 -10.03 -23.03 25.21
C LYS A 175 -9.47 -24.37 25.75
N ASN A 176 -8.16 -24.58 25.70
CA ASN A 176 -7.48 -25.85 25.99
C ASN A 176 -8.00 -27.06 25.17
N ASN A 177 -8.59 -26.77 24.00
CA ASN A 177 -9.13 -27.79 23.09
C ASN A 177 -8.14 -28.13 21.99
N PHE A 178 -6.84 -27.90 22.20
CA PHE A 178 -5.76 -28.24 21.28
C PHE A 178 -4.49 -28.54 22.08
N ASN A 179 -4.23 -29.83 22.27
CA ASN A 179 -3.13 -30.34 23.09
C ASN A 179 -2.01 -30.97 22.22
N LYS A 180 -1.04 -31.62 22.86
CA LYS A 180 0.07 -32.29 22.16
C LYS A 180 -0.43 -33.40 21.21
N SER A 181 -1.44 -34.15 21.57
CA SER A 181 -2.00 -35.21 20.71
C SER A 181 -2.61 -34.61 19.47
N ASP A 182 -3.34 -33.47 19.59
CA ASP A 182 -3.93 -32.77 18.46
C ASP A 182 -2.85 -32.16 17.57
N PHE A 183 -1.74 -31.67 18.14
CA PHE A 183 -0.58 -31.17 17.42
C PHE A 183 0.06 -32.27 16.56
N ASP A 184 0.28 -33.46 17.15
CA ASP A 184 0.87 -34.60 16.46
C ASP A 184 -0.07 -35.14 15.36
N GLN A 185 -1.38 -35.18 15.66
CA GLN A 185 -2.38 -35.62 14.69
C GLN A 185 -2.44 -34.64 13.48
N LEU A 186 -2.44 -33.33 13.73
CA LEU A 186 -2.40 -32.32 12.68
C LEU A 186 -1.18 -32.50 11.77
N SER A 187 -0.01 -32.78 12.36
CA SER A 187 1.22 -33.04 11.61
C SER A 187 1.07 -34.23 10.64
N LYS A 188 0.45 -35.31 11.10
CA LYS A 188 0.18 -36.50 10.28
C LYS A 188 -0.86 -36.24 9.20
N ASP A 189 -2.00 -35.61 9.57
CA ASP A 189 -3.12 -35.36 8.65
C ASP A 189 -2.69 -34.42 7.48
N GLU A 190 -1.86 -33.46 7.77
CA GLU A 190 -1.39 -32.49 6.78
C GLU A 190 -0.06 -32.89 6.11
N ASN A 191 0.50 -34.06 6.53
CA ASN A 191 1.79 -34.58 6.05
C ASN A 191 2.93 -33.52 6.16
N VAL A 192 3.06 -32.92 7.34
CA VAL A 192 4.05 -31.89 7.65
C VAL A 192 5.04 -32.43 8.69
N THR A 193 6.33 -32.29 8.41
CA THR A 193 7.37 -32.74 9.34
C THR A 193 7.53 -31.78 10.51
N VAL A 194 7.39 -32.29 11.74
CA VAL A 194 7.70 -31.54 12.95
C VAL A 194 9.22 -31.45 13.13
N LYS A 195 9.73 -30.23 13.23
CA LYS A 195 11.14 -29.98 13.53
C LYS A 195 11.33 -29.78 15.04
N LYS A 196 12.27 -30.51 15.64
CA LYS A 196 12.68 -30.27 17.00
C LYS A 196 13.77 -29.20 17.02
N VAL A 197 13.56 -28.18 17.85
CA VAL A 197 14.44 -27.02 17.96
C VAL A 197 14.77 -26.77 19.41
N LYS A 198 16.00 -26.39 19.72
CA LYS A 198 16.46 -25.91 21.01
C LYS A 198 16.81 -24.43 20.88
N LEU A 199 16.23 -23.59 21.73
CA LEU A 199 16.64 -22.21 21.93
C LEU A 199 17.52 -22.14 23.19
N GLU A 200 18.71 -21.59 23.08
CA GLU A 200 19.64 -21.53 24.20
C GLU A 200 19.30 -20.42 25.19
N ASN A 201 18.77 -19.32 24.69
CA ASN A 201 18.31 -18.20 25.51
C ASN A 201 17.38 -17.29 24.67
N GLN A 202 16.89 -16.23 25.31
CA GLN A 202 15.97 -15.27 24.69
C GLN A 202 16.55 -14.43 23.53
N ASN A 203 17.87 -14.48 23.34
CA ASN A 203 18.56 -13.76 22.26
C ASN A 203 19.09 -14.70 21.16
N ASP A 204 18.73 -15.98 21.19
CA ASP A 204 19.14 -16.97 20.20
C ASP A 204 18.28 -16.86 18.93
N ASP A 205 18.64 -15.93 18.06
CA ASP A 205 17.91 -15.58 16.82
C ASP A 205 18.33 -16.41 15.59
N LYS A 206 19.08 -17.50 15.79
CA LYS A 206 19.58 -18.36 14.70
C LYS A 206 18.47 -19.06 13.91
N ILE A 207 17.32 -19.34 14.55
CA ILE A 207 16.23 -20.14 13.96
C ILE A 207 14.96 -19.30 13.82
N PHE A 208 14.64 -18.50 14.82
CA PHE A 208 13.49 -17.61 14.84
C PHE A 208 13.93 -16.17 15.00
N LYS A 209 13.22 -15.27 14.36
CA LYS A 209 13.37 -13.83 14.60
C LYS A 209 13.04 -13.50 16.05
N LYS A 210 13.64 -12.45 16.57
CA LYS A 210 13.45 -11.98 17.95
C LYS A 210 11.97 -11.84 18.34
N GLU A 211 11.13 -11.32 17.42
CA GLU A 211 9.69 -11.15 17.65
C GLU A 211 8.94 -12.47 17.95
N PHE A 212 9.39 -13.60 17.39
CA PHE A 212 8.82 -14.92 17.69
C PHE A 212 9.36 -15.48 18.99
N ILE A 213 10.67 -15.28 19.24
CA ILE A 213 11.31 -15.74 20.49
C ILE A 213 10.63 -15.08 21.68
N ASP A 214 10.39 -13.77 21.62
CA ASP A 214 9.71 -13.03 22.69
C ASP A 214 8.29 -13.57 22.94
N GLN A 215 7.58 -13.97 21.88
CA GLN A 215 6.28 -14.62 22.02
C GLN A 215 6.40 -16.03 22.65
N ILE A 216 7.43 -16.83 22.30
CA ILE A 216 7.61 -18.19 22.82
C ILE A 216 7.91 -18.15 24.31
N TYR A 217 8.78 -17.26 24.77
CA TYR A 217 9.25 -17.20 26.16
C TYR A 217 8.19 -16.75 27.18
N VAL A 218 7.02 -16.29 26.73
CA VAL A 218 5.88 -15.93 27.61
C VAL A 218 5.13 -17.18 28.10
N TYR A 219 5.30 -18.33 27.45
CA TYR A 219 4.49 -19.50 27.72
C TYR A 219 5.25 -20.58 28.51
N PRO A 220 4.55 -21.35 29.38
CA PRO A 220 5.16 -22.44 30.11
C PRO A 220 5.39 -23.66 29.21
N GLU A 221 6.16 -24.64 29.74
CA GLU A 221 6.31 -25.96 29.13
C GLU A 221 4.99 -26.72 28.98
N LYS A 222 5.01 -27.79 28.14
CA LYS A 222 3.86 -28.69 27.87
C LYS A 222 2.65 -27.96 27.26
N LYS A 223 2.87 -26.82 26.62
CA LYS A 223 1.83 -26.05 25.94
C LYS A 223 2.02 -26.05 24.43
N VAL A 224 0.91 -26.13 23.71
CA VAL A 224 0.87 -25.76 22.27
C VAL A 224 0.54 -24.30 22.18
N ILE A 225 1.32 -23.57 21.38
CA ILE A 225 1.15 -22.14 21.12
C ILE A 225 1.18 -21.86 19.63
N LEU A 226 0.59 -20.75 19.24
CA LEU A 226 0.71 -20.20 17.89
C LEU A 226 1.40 -18.84 17.98
N VAL A 227 2.52 -18.70 17.27
CA VAL A 227 3.24 -17.46 17.12
C VAL A 227 3.17 -16.98 15.67
N ALA A 228 3.02 -15.68 15.46
CA ALA A 228 2.90 -15.09 14.13
C ALA A 228 3.45 -13.67 14.11
N ASP A 229 3.97 -13.25 12.92
CA ASP A 229 4.27 -11.86 12.67
C ASP A 229 2.98 -11.02 12.47
N ILE A 230 3.10 -9.70 12.60
CA ILE A 230 1.95 -8.77 12.45
C ILE A 230 1.29 -8.91 11.08
N GLY A 231 2.07 -9.18 10.04
CA GLY A 231 1.59 -9.35 8.66
C GLY A 231 0.97 -10.72 8.39
N LEU A 232 1.08 -11.68 9.32
CA LEU A 232 0.72 -13.09 9.15
C LEU A 232 1.42 -13.75 7.95
N SER A 233 2.58 -13.22 7.54
CA SER A 233 3.41 -13.79 6.49
C SER A 233 4.16 -15.02 7.00
N GLU A 234 4.63 -14.97 8.25
CA GLU A 234 5.25 -16.08 8.95
C GLU A 234 4.39 -16.46 10.17
N ASN A 235 4.18 -17.76 10.35
CA ASN A 235 3.44 -18.27 11.51
C ASN A 235 3.85 -19.71 11.82
N PHE A 236 3.95 -20.01 13.11
CA PHE A 236 4.39 -21.29 13.61
C PHE A 236 3.44 -21.81 14.66
N LEU A 237 3.09 -23.10 14.56
CA LEU A 237 2.48 -23.84 15.63
C LEU A 237 3.58 -24.58 16.35
N ILE A 238 3.74 -24.34 17.64
CA ILE A 238 4.87 -24.80 18.43
C ILE A 238 4.34 -25.55 19.63
N TYR A 239 4.93 -26.70 19.93
CA TYR A 239 4.77 -27.36 21.20
C TYR A 239 6.03 -27.13 22.05
N ILE A 240 5.87 -26.49 23.20
CA ILE A 240 6.96 -26.29 24.18
C ILE A 240 7.11 -27.56 24.99
N ASP A 241 8.17 -28.31 24.71
CA ASP A 241 8.36 -29.63 25.37
C ASP A 241 8.97 -29.48 26.76
N LYS A 242 10.05 -28.73 26.92
CA LYS A 242 10.81 -28.56 28.14
C LYS A 242 11.46 -27.18 28.22
N ILE A 243 11.48 -26.65 29.44
CA ILE A 243 12.23 -25.42 29.78
C ILE A 243 13.32 -25.86 30.76
N GLU A 244 14.60 -25.57 30.39
CA GLU A 244 15.75 -25.81 31.25
C GLU A 244 16.20 -24.49 31.83
N ASN A 245 16.23 -24.35 33.13
CA ASN A 245 16.85 -23.20 33.79
C ASN A 245 18.38 -23.46 33.80
N VAL A 246 19.10 -22.57 33.16
CA VAL A 246 20.57 -22.55 33.14
C VAL A 246 21.04 -21.66 34.27
#